data_c3881150dac9fab47a90ddfeae4cbd5d
#
_entry.id   c3881150dac9fab47a90ddfeae4cbd5d
#
_cell.length_a   1.000
_cell.length_b   1.000
_cell.length_c   1.000
_cell.angle_alpha   90.00
_cell.angle_beta   90.00
_cell.angle_gamma   90.00
#
_symmetry.space_group_name_H-M   'P 1'
#
loop_
_entity.id
_entity.type
_entity.pdbx_description
1 polymer ?
#
loop_
_entity_poly.entity_id
_entity_poly.type
_entity_poly.pdbx_seq_one_letter_code
_entity_poly.pdbx_strand_id
1 'polypeptide(L)'
;MRVRGDVSRLLGRVVRSWLWEIPEVPDFSPERVSKGSDIHVLSGTKGELVKINRQGHRLGSVVTPFPTPIIDGLILDNVWIGIWLDREFRQARMAALPLDIKWEEGASREELRSAINSQGGADVIPSNSLWHRVLDAEPMKMGKSGGNVVFATVSGVYMINSHANEVWRGMIPRWPSISNISGYDEIVGIVEFSGGVSIWSKAGGVSVLDPSNGLEIFSRVMDFGDTVAGVTFSDDGGWFVMLHEGSIALMDEIEGEFQIYKTGGPVLDAEFYNGEWRWTGWRQDGHLSSSGVEIYERENVGVGIIDGRILANDGSRSEWASTRPT
;
A
#
# COMPACT_ATOMS: atom_id res chain seq x y z
N MET A 1 -15.69 42.72 -52.92
CA MET A 1 -16.02 41.30 -52.80
C MET A 1 -15.23 40.75 -51.62
N ARG A 2 -15.87 40.63 -50.44
CA ARG A 2 -15.23 40.21 -49.18
C ARG A 2 -15.46 38.71 -49.06
N VAL A 3 -14.38 37.92 -49.03
CA VAL A 3 -14.43 36.51 -48.66
C VAL A 3 -13.98 36.45 -47.16
N ARG A 4 -14.92 36.32 -46.26
CA ARG A 4 -14.64 35.90 -44.89
C ARG A 4 -14.45 34.41 -44.90
N GLY A 5 -13.21 33.97 -44.75
CA GLY A 5 -12.89 32.56 -44.44
C GLY A 5 -13.20 32.32 -42.99
N ASP A 6 -14.04 31.30 -42.76
CA ASP A 6 -14.49 30.86 -41.43
C ASP A 6 -13.35 30.11 -40.73
N VAL A 7 -12.68 30.77 -39.77
CA VAL A 7 -11.57 30.25 -38.95
C VAL A 7 -12.08 29.35 -37.81
N SER A 8 -13.41 29.16 -37.70
CA SER A 8 -14.03 28.38 -36.60
C SER A 8 -13.98 26.85 -36.79
N ARG A 9 -13.50 26.36 -37.95
CA ARG A 9 -13.45 24.92 -38.23
C ARG A 9 -12.11 24.22 -37.99
N LEU A 10 -11.06 24.95 -37.60
CA LEU A 10 -9.73 24.37 -37.35
C LEU A 10 -9.40 24.19 -35.85
N LEU A 11 -10.20 24.72 -34.95
CA LEU A 11 -10.02 24.54 -33.50
C LEU A 11 -10.95 23.48 -32.88
N GLY A 12 -11.78 22.84 -33.69
CA GLY A 12 -12.77 21.85 -33.25
C GLY A 12 -12.29 20.40 -33.18
N ARG A 13 -11.01 20.13 -33.31
CA ARG A 13 -10.54 18.73 -33.44
C ARG A 13 -9.40 18.30 -32.50
N VAL A 14 -9.05 19.06 -31.50
CA VAL A 14 -7.94 18.72 -30.58
C VAL A 14 -8.33 18.75 -29.10
N VAL A 15 -9.57 19.02 -28.76
CA VAL A 15 -10.02 18.92 -27.36
C VAL A 15 -11.27 18.03 -27.31
N ARG A 16 -11.20 16.82 -27.81
CA ARG A 16 -11.85 15.72 -27.08
C ARG A 16 -10.90 15.38 -25.96
N SER A 17 -10.95 16.22 -24.93
CA SER A 17 -10.47 15.90 -23.63
C SER A 17 -10.94 14.48 -23.30
N TRP A 18 -10.02 13.67 -22.92
CA TRP A 18 -10.22 12.38 -22.28
C TRP A 18 -10.84 12.63 -20.89
N LEU A 19 -11.98 13.33 -20.84
CA LEU A 19 -12.89 13.36 -19.70
C LEU A 19 -13.56 11.98 -19.66
N TRP A 20 -12.80 11.01 -19.20
CA TRP A 20 -13.36 9.87 -18.54
C TRP A 20 -14.24 10.43 -17.42
N GLU A 21 -15.38 9.83 -17.18
CA GLU A 21 -16.20 10.14 -16.02
C GLU A 21 -15.26 10.21 -14.83
N ILE A 22 -15.02 11.43 -14.32
CA ILE A 22 -14.17 11.66 -13.16
C ILE A 22 -14.92 10.93 -12.04
N PRO A 23 -14.41 9.78 -11.52
CA PRO A 23 -15.01 9.19 -10.35
C PRO A 23 -15.07 10.30 -9.32
N GLU A 24 -16.13 10.40 -8.54
CA GLU A 24 -16.20 11.41 -7.49
C GLU A 24 -14.89 11.40 -6.70
N VAL A 25 -14.09 12.43 -6.90
CA VAL A 25 -12.79 12.57 -6.25
C VAL A 25 -13.05 12.49 -4.75
N PRO A 26 -12.34 11.65 -4.00
CA PRO A 26 -12.51 11.63 -2.56
C PRO A 26 -12.20 13.01 -1.98
N ASP A 27 -12.93 13.41 -0.93
CA ASP A 27 -12.75 14.70 -0.24
C ASP A 27 -11.42 14.78 0.56
N PHE A 28 -10.50 13.86 0.29
CA PHE A 28 -9.16 13.78 0.87
C PHE A 28 -8.16 13.30 -0.19
N SER A 29 -6.88 13.53 0.06
CA SER A 29 -5.81 13.01 -0.78
C SER A 29 -5.55 11.54 -0.46
N PRO A 30 -5.81 10.60 -1.38
CA PRO A 30 -5.43 9.21 -1.18
C PRO A 30 -3.91 9.06 -1.00
N GLU A 31 -3.52 8.26 -0.04
CA GLU A 31 -2.13 7.95 0.26
C GLU A 31 -1.80 6.49 -0.02
N ARG A 32 -2.80 5.61 0.17
CA ARG A 32 -2.65 4.17 -0.03
C ARG A 32 -3.92 3.54 -0.57
N VAL A 33 -3.74 2.41 -1.23
CA VAL A 33 -4.80 1.54 -1.72
C VAL A 33 -4.65 0.15 -1.11
N SER A 34 -5.66 -0.29 -0.39
CA SER A 34 -5.80 -1.71 -0.03
C SER A 34 -6.59 -2.41 -1.14
N LYS A 35 -5.93 -3.30 -1.87
CA LYS A 35 -6.52 -3.97 -3.04
C LYS A 35 -7.30 -5.21 -2.63
N GLY A 36 -8.55 -5.32 -3.08
CA GLY A 36 -9.41 -6.51 -2.98
C GLY A 36 -9.84 -6.99 -4.37
N SER A 37 -10.67 -8.03 -4.44
CA SER A 37 -11.17 -8.57 -5.71
C SER A 37 -12.16 -7.63 -6.41
N ASP A 38 -13.15 -7.11 -5.69
CA ASP A 38 -14.23 -6.28 -6.23
C ASP A 38 -14.31 -4.90 -5.58
N ILE A 39 -13.87 -4.82 -4.32
CA ILE A 39 -13.85 -3.60 -3.52
C ILE A 39 -12.41 -3.30 -3.14
N HIS A 40 -12.02 -2.05 -3.32
CA HIS A 40 -10.75 -1.52 -2.83
C HIS A 40 -11.05 -0.48 -1.75
N VAL A 41 -10.09 -0.26 -0.87
CA VAL A 41 -10.20 0.77 0.18
C VAL A 41 -9.08 1.78 0.00
N LEU A 42 -9.46 3.04 -0.15
CA LEU A 42 -8.52 4.15 -0.14
C LEU A 42 -8.38 4.68 1.28
N SER A 43 -7.17 4.95 1.69
CA SER A 43 -6.88 5.60 2.96
C SER A 43 -6.10 6.90 2.77
N GLY A 44 -6.42 7.89 3.62
CA GLY A 44 -5.77 9.19 3.67
C GLY A 44 -4.87 9.35 4.89
N THR A 45 -4.22 10.52 4.96
CA THR A 45 -3.20 10.84 5.97
C THR A 45 -3.72 10.98 7.40
N LYS A 46 -5.02 11.27 7.57
CA LYS A 46 -5.64 11.54 8.90
C LYS A 46 -6.53 10.41 9.39
N GLY A 47 -6.50 9.26 8.71
CA GLY A 47 -7.35 8.12 9.04
C GLY A 47 -8.64 8.06 8.25
N GLU A 48 -8.77 8.92 7.21
CA GLU A 48 -9.90 8.86 6.28
C GLU A 48 -9.89 7.54 5.50
N LEU A 49 -11.06 6.97 5.31
CA LEU A 49 -11.31 5.77 4.53
C LEU A 49 -12.48 5.96 3.58
N VAL A 50 -12.37 5.39 2.39
CA VAL A 50 -13.48 5.25 1.47
C VAL A 50 -13.38 3.95 0.70
N LYS A 51 -14.49 3.28 0.48
CA LYS A 51 -14.59 2.11 -0.40
C LYS A 51 -14.83 2.57 -1.83
N ILE A 52 -14.18 1.90 -2.76
CA ILE A 52 -14.40 2.05 -4.20
C ILE A 52 -14.57 0.68 -4.83
N ASN A 53 -15.32 0.61 -5.94
CA ASN A 53 -15.38 -0.60 -6.76
C ASN A 53 -14.19 -0.67 -7.74
N ARG A 54 -14.10 -1.75 -8.52
CA ARG A 54 -13.07 -1.95 -9.55
C ARG A 54 -13.00 -0.80 -10.56
N GLN A 55 -14.15 -0.19 -10.90
CA GLN A 55 -14.23 0.95 -11.82
C GLN A 55 -13.80 2.27 -11.14
N GLY A 56 -13.56 2.27 -9.82
CA GLY A 56 -13.18 3.44 -9.04
C GLY A 56 -14.33 4.30 -8.55
N HIS A 57 -15.58 3.84 -8.73
CA HIS A 57 -16.72 4.55 -8.17
C HIS A 57 -16.80 4.34 -6.66
N ARG A 58 -17.14 5.38 -5.94
CA ARG A 58 -17.33 5.34 -4.48
C ARG A 58 -18.51 4.44 -4.10
N LEU A 59 -18.31 3.64 -3.07
CA LEU A 59 -19.31 2.77 -2.47
C LEU A 59 -19.75 3.27 -1.09
N GLY A 60 -19.91 4.57 -0.94
CA GLY A 60 -20.31 5.22 0.30
C GLY A 60 -19.59 6.55 0.55
N SER A 61 -19.84 7.13 1.73
CA SER A 61 -19.17 8.36 2.17
C SER A 61 -17.73 8.08 2.63
N VAL A 62 -16.90 9.12 2.62
CA VAL A 62 -15.63 9.13 3.35
C VAL A 62 -15.96 9.10 4.84
N VAL A 63 -15.24 8.31 5.60
CA VAL A 63 -15.37 8.21 7.06
C VAL A 63 -14.00 8.12 7.72
N THR A 64 -13.93 8.51 8.98
CA THR A 64 -12.76 8.34 9.83
C THR A 64 -13.15 7.43 11.00
N PRO A 65 -13.08 6.09 10.83
CA PRO A 65 -13.56 5.15 11.85
C PRO A 65 -12.81 5.26 13.18
N PHE A 66 -11.56 5.69 13.15
CA PHE A 66 -10.73 5.99 14.30
C PHE A 66 -9.87 7.23 14.04
N PRO A 67 -9.77 8.19 14.95
CA PRO A 67 -9.28 9.53 14.66
C PRO A 67 -7.74 9.65 14.71
N THR A 68 -7.02 8.71 14.10
CA THR A 68 -5.56 8.71 14.04
C THR A 68 -5.09 8.22 12.65
N PRO A 69 -3.85 8.54 12.24
CA PRO A 69 -3.31 8.07 10.97
C PRO A 69 -3.33 6.56 10.83
N ILE A 70 -3.58 6.10 9.60
CA ILE A 70 -3.47 4.70 9.22
C ILE A 70 -2.05 4.46 8.70
N ILE A 71 -1.34 3.51 9.30
CA ILE A 71 0.01 3.17 8.86
C ILE A 71 0.03 2.03 7.85
N ASP A 72 -0.95 1.13 7.92
CA ASP A 72 -1.11 0.06 6.95
C ASP A 72 -2.53 -0.50 6.93
N GLY A 73 -2.91 -1.13 5.82
CA GLY A 73 -4.22 -1.74 5.65
C GLY A 73 -4.23 -2.77 4.52
N LEU A 74 -4.97 -3.85 4.70
CA LEU A 74 -5.17 -4.88 3.69
C LEU A 74 -6.62 -5.37 3.68
N ILE A 75 -7.02 -6.02 2.59
CA ILE A 75 -8.32 -6.69 2.49
C ILE A 75 -8.07 -8.19 2.54
N LEU A 76 -8.76 -8.86 3.46
CA LEU A 76 -8.79 -10.30 3.59
C LEU A 76 -10.26 -10.74 3.43
N ASP A 77 -10.54 -11.55 2.42
CA ASP A 77 -11.91 -11.92 2.06
C ASP A 77 -12.81 -10.69 1.89
N ASN A 78 -13.88 -10.57 2.67
CA ASN A 78 -14.81 -9.43 2.65
C ASN A 78 -14.61 -8.44 3.82
N VAL A 79 -13.39 -8.35 4.32
CA VAL A 79 -13.05 -7.51 5.48
C VAL A 79 -11.81 -6.69 5.17
N TRP A 80 -11.86 -5.39 5.45
CA TRP A 80 -10.67 -4.56 5.49
C TRP A 80 -10.09 -4.56 6.91
N ILE A 81 -8.80 -4.85 7.03
CA ILE A 81 -8.08 -4.84 8.30
C ILE A 81 -7.07 -3.71 8.23
N GLY A 82 -7.13 -2.80 9.20
CA GLY A 82 -6.26 -1.64 9.27
C GLY A 82 -5.55 -1.50 10.61
N ILE A 83 -4.41 -0.82 10.55
CA ILE A 83 -3.64 -0.43 11.73
C ILE A 83 -3.56 1.09 11.79
N TRP A 84 -4.00 1.64 12.91
CA TRP A 84 -3.89 3.05 13.25
C TRP A 84 -2.80 3.26 14.29
N LEU A 85 -2.06 4.35 14.15
CA LEU A 85 -1.01 4.73 15.10
C LEU A 85 -1.04 6.23 15.38
N ASP A 86 -1.13 6.56 16.65
CA ASP A 86 -0.90 7.91 17.17
C ASP A 86 0.35 7.89 18.07
N ARG A 87 1.45 8.46 17.57
CA ARG A 87 2.70 8.52 18.34
C ARG A 87 2.63 9.52 19.49
N GLU A 88 1.84 10.60 19.35
CA GLU A 88 1.65 11.60 20.40
C GLU A 88 0.99 10.97 21.63
N PHE A 89 -0.07 10.22 21.39
CA PHE A 89 -0.82 9.54 22.47
C PHE A 89 -0.32 8.13 22.77
N ARG A 90 0.68 7.64 22.04
CA ARG A 90 1.16 6.25 22.13
C ARG A 90 0.03 5.24 22.03
N GLN A 91 -0.89 5.50 21.11
CA GLN A 91 -2.06 4.65 20.86
C GLN A 91 -1.86 3.91 19.54
N ALA A 92 -1.92 2.60 19.59
CA ALA A 92 -1.94 1.75 18.41
C ALA A 92 -3.17 0.86 18.43
N ARG A 93 -3.90 0.78 17.33
CA ARG A 93 -5.11 -0.02 17.17
C ARG A 93 -5.01 -0.84 15.89
N MET A 94 -5.52 -2.05 15.97
CA MET A 94 -5.82 -2.86 14.79
C MET A 94 -7.30 -3.22 14.84
N ALA A 95 -7.99 -3.13 13.73
CA ALA A 95 -9.40 -3.53 13.66
C ALA A 95 -9.77 -4.05 12.29
N ALA A 96 -10.84 -4.83 12.23
CA ALA A 96 -11.44 -5.36 11.03
C ALA A 96 -12.79 -4.69 10.75
N LEU A 97 -12.94 -4.11 9.57
CA LEU A 97 -14.16 -3.46 9.11
C LEU A 97 -14.79 -4.25 7.96
N PRO A 98 -16.06 -4.71 8.06
CA PRO A 98 -16.72 -5.46 7.00
C PRO A 98 -16.94 -4.55 5.78
N LEU A 99 -16.74 -5.10 4.57
CA LEU A 99 -16.86 -4.33 3.33
C LEU A 99 -18.30 -4.23 2.81
N ASP A 100 -19.17 -5.13 3.22
CA ASP A 100 -20.57 -5.26 2.76
C ASP A 100 -21.58 -4.35 3.49
N ILE A 101 -21.16 -3.66 4.55
CA ILE A 101 -22.00 -2.70 5.28
C ILE A 101 -21.60 -1.26 4.97
N LYS A 102 -22.52 -0.32 5.22
CA LYS A 102 -22.16 1.11 5.22
C LYS A 102 -21.28 1.43 6.43
N TRP A 103 -20.16 2.09 6.20
CA TRP A 103 -19.32 2.58 7.28
C TRP A 103 -19.83 3.92 7.82
N GLU A 104 -19.61 4.13 9.09
CA GLU A 104 -20.01 5.31 9.83
C GLU A 104 -18.80 6.01 10.44
N GLU A 105 -18.94 7.31 10.69
CA GLU A 105 -17.92 8.10 11.37
C GLU A 105 -17.66 7.53 12.77
N GLY A 106 -16.39 7.56 13.19
CA GLY A 106 -15.97 7.15 14.52
C GLY A 106 -15.92 8.30 15.51
N ALA A 107 -15.28 8.07 16.64
CA ALA A 107 -15.02 9.12 17.62
C ALA A 107 -14.14 10.23 17.05
N SER A 108 -14.34 11.44 17.54
CA SER A 108 -13.48 12.58 17.21
C SER A 108 -12.13 12.51 17.95
N ARG A 109 -11.15 13.31 17.46
CA ARG A 109 -9.84 13.41 18.13
C ARG A 109 -9.95 13.98 19.56
N GLU A 110 -10.90 14.88 19.81
CA GLU A 110 -11.20 15.43 21.13
C GLU A 110 -11.76 14.38 22.08
N GLU A 111 -12.66 13.53 21.60
CA GLU A 111 -13.21 12.43 22.38
C GLU A 111 -12.13 11.41 22.75
N LEU A 112 -11.27 11.04 21.79
CA LEU A 112 -10.13 10.17 22.06
C LEU A 112 -9.19 10.78 23.11
N ARG A 113 -8.84 12.07 22.99
CA ARG A 113 -8.00 12.78 23.95
C ARG A 113 -8.63 12.79 25.34
N SER A 114 -9.91 13.06 25.42
CA SER A 114 -10.66 13.08 26.69
C SER A 114 -10.70 11.70 27.33
N ALA A 115 -10.92 10.66 26.54
CA ALA A 115 -10.91 9.28 27.03
C ALA A 115 -9.52 8.87 27.55
N ILE A 116 -8.45 9.21 26.85
CA ILE A 116 -7.07 8.93 27.29
C ILE A 116 -6.78 9.62 28.63
N ASN A 117 -7.15 10.90 28.78
CA ASN A 117 -6.95 11.67 30.00
C ASN A 117 -7.72 11.08 31.19
N SER A 118 -8.88 10.44 30.97
CA SER A 118 -9.68 9.75 31.97
C SER A 118 -9.34 8.27 32.15
N GLN A 119 -8.21 7.81 31.57
CA GLN A 119 -7.78 6.40 31.57
C GLN A 119 -8.69 5.43 30.79
N GLY A 120 -9.62 5.95 30.00
CA GLY A 120 -10.55 5.19 29.16
C GLY A 120 -10.15 5.14 27.68
N GLY A 121 -8.91 5.44 27.33
CA GLY A 121 -8.45 5.48 25.93
C GLY A 121 -8.59 4.13 25.20
N ALA A 122 -8.53 3.02 25.93
CA ALA A 122 -8.75 1.69 25.38
C ALA A 122 -10.22 1.43 24.98
N ASP A 123 -11.16 2.15 25.55
CA ASP A 123 -12.60 1.98 25.31
C ASP A 123 -13.06 2.67 24.03
N VAL A 124 -12.23 3.55 23.47
CA VAL A 124 -12.50 4.15 22.15
C VAL A 124 -12.10 3.15 21.08
N ILE A 125 -13.10 2.62 20.39
CA ILE A 125 -12.93 1.59 19.35
C ILE A 125 -13.21 2.16 17.96
N PRO A 126 -12.57 1.65 16.91
CA PRO A 126 -12.91 2.00 15.54
C PRO A 126 -14.37 1.66 15.23
N SER A 127 -15.11 2.60 14.65
CA SER A 127 -16.53 2.38 14.31
C SER A 127 -16.69 1.21 13.33
N ASN A 128 -17.82 0.53 13.39
CA ASN A 128 -18.16 -0.64 12.55
C ASN A 128 -17.18 -1.82 12.63
N SER A 129 -16.30 -1.86 13.63
CA SER A 129 -15.35 -2.96 13.75
C SER A 129 -16.03 -4.28 14.14
N LEU A 130 -15.75 -5.36 13.40
CA LEU A 130 -16.10 -6.74 13.81
C LEU A 130 -15.30 -7.16 15.04
N TRP A 131 -14.06 -6.75 15.08
CA TRP A 131 -13.16 -6.88 16.21
C TRP A 131 -12.14 -5.75 16.19
N HIS A 132 -11.56 -5.45 17.34
CA HIS A 132 -10.44 -4.54 17.47
C HIS A 132 -9.45 -5.06 18.51
N ARG A 133 -8.22 -4.61 18.41
CA ARG A 133 -7.14 -4.87 19.37
C ARG A 133 -6.38 -3.58 19.67
N VAL A 134 -6.07 -3.38 20.93
CA VAL A 134 -5.00 -2.47 21.34
C VAL A 134 -3.68 -3.19 21.09
N LEU A 135 -2.73 -2.53 20.43
CA LEU A 135 -1.40 -3.07 20.26
C LEU A 135 -0.47 -2.50 21.33
N ASP A 136 0.22 -3.37 22.04
CA ASP A 136 1.11 -2.99 23.15
C ASP A 136 2.47 -2.48 22.68
N ALA A 137 2.75 -2.62 21.37
CA ALA A 137 4.00 -2.20 20.76
C ALA A 137 3.73 -1.47 19.44
N GLU A 138 4.63 -0.56 19.06
CA GLU A 138 4.50 0.21 17.83
C GLU A 138 4.49 -0.74 16.61
N PRO A 139 3.40 -0.73 15.83
CA PRO A 139 3.29 -1.54 14.64
C PRO A 139 4.09 -0.91 13.47
N MET A 140 4.57 -1.76 12.57
CA MET A 140 5.37 -1.34 11.43
C MET A 140 4.71 -1.66 10.09
N LYS A 141 4.36 -2.93 9.87
CA LYS A 141 3.84 -3.40 8.58
C LYS A 141 2.92 -4.59 8.77
N MET A 142 2.02 -4.81 7.81
CA MET A 142 1.24 -6.04 7.72
C MET A 142 1.24 -6.62 6.29
N GLY A 143 0.97 -7.92 6.19
CA GLY A 143 0.82 -8.67 4.96
C GLY A 143 -0.17 -9.80 5.12
N LYS A 144 -0.51 -10.45 4.02
CA LYS A 144 -1.36 -11.65 4.01
C LYS A 144 -0.48 -12.91 4.06
N SER A 145 -1.02 -13.98 4.62
CA SER A 145 -0.48 -15.33 4.45
C SER A 145 -1.63 -16.32 4.50
N GLY A 146 -1.97 -16.90 3.36
CA GLY A 146 -3.21 -17.67 3.21
C GLY A 146 -4.42 -16.85 3.63
N GLY A 147 -5.30 -17.43 4.42
CA GLY A 147 -6.46 -16.75 5.02
C GLY A 147 -6.14 -15.99 6.32
N ASN A 148 -4.88 -15.63 6.59
CA ASN A 148 -4.43 -15.00 7.82
C ASN A 148 -3.75 -13.65 7.55
N VAL A 149 -3.54 -12.88 8.62
CA VAL A 149 -2.79 -11.63 8.62
C VAL A 149 -1.50 -11.83 9.39
N VAL A 150 -0.37 -11.49 8.78
CA VAL A 150 0.92 -11.36 9.44
C VAL A 150 1.19 -9.88 9.67
N PHE A 151 1.60 -9.51 10.87
CA PHE A 151 2.00 -8.14 11.16
C PHE A 151 3.23 -8.09 12.05
N ALA A 152 4.03 -7.06 11.84
CA ALA A 152 5.23 -6.80 12.62
C ALA A 152 5.03 -5.58 13.53
N THR A 153 5.56 -5.68 14.74
CA THR A 153 5.72 -4.57 15.67
C THR A 153 7.19 -4.48 16.09
N VAL A 154 7.58 -3.45 16.79
CA VAL A 154 8.94 -3.37 17.38
C VAL A 154 9.27 -4.52 18.35
N SER A 155 8.26 -5.27 18.82
CA SER A 155 8.41 -6.37 19.79
C SER A 155 8.45 -7.76 19.14
N GLY A 156 7.93 -7.92 17.93
CA GLY A 156 7.86 -9.22 17.28
C GLY A 156 7.02 -9.26 16.01
N VAL A 157 6.92 -10.45 15.45
CA VAL A 157 6.05 -10.77 14.31
C VAL A 157 4.95 -11.70 14.78
N TYR A 158 3.74 -11.47 14.32
CA TYR A 158 2.55 -12.18 14.75
C TYR A 158 1.72 -12.60 13.54
N MET A 159 1.12 -13.77 13.61
CA MET A 159 0.06 -14.18 12.69
C MET A 159 -1.25 -14.32 13.46
N ILE A 160 -2.30 -13.72 12.93
CA ILE A 160 -3.67 -13.85 13.41
C ILE A 160 -4.60 -14.30 12.29
N ASN A 161 -5.64 -15.03 12.62
CA ASN A 161 -6.69 -15.38 11.66
C ASN A 161 -7.70 -14.20 11.48
N SER A 162 -8.67 -14.39 10.60
CA SER A 162 -9.71 -13.39 10.30
C SER A 162 -10.56 -12.98 11.52
N HIS A 163 -10.56 -13.76 12.61
CA HIS A 163 -11.24 -13.48 13.88
C HIS A 163 -10.32 -12.90 14.96
N ALA A 164 -9.14 -12.43 14.59
CA ALA A 164 -8.09 -11.93 15.49
C ALA A 164 -7.53 -12.97 16.50
N ASN A 165 -7.79 -14.26 16.32
CA ASN A 165 -7.14 -15.26 17.15
C ASN A 165 -5.69 -15.43 16.70
N GLU A 166 -4.77 -15.43 17.67
CA GLU A 166 -3.35 -15.67 17.39
C GLU A 166 -3.14 -17.10 16.89
N VAL A 167 -2.46 -17.22 15.76
CA VAL A 167 -2.03 -18.50 15.18
C VAL A 167 -0.63 -18.82 15.70
N TRP A 168 0.28 -17.86 15.59
CA TRP A 168 1.62 -17.95 16.16
C TRP A 168 2.18 -16.54 16.41
N ARG A 169 3.26 -16.49 17.20
CA ARG A 169 4.11 -15.30 17.38
C ARG A 169 5.58 -15.69 17.30
N GLY A 170 6.39 -14.81 16.76
CA GLY A 170 7.84 -14.96 16.66
C GLY A 170 8.57 -13.68 17.09
N MET A 171 9.88 -13.80 17.27
CA MET A 171 10.72 -12.62 17.47
C MET A 171 10.83 -11.82 16.18
N ILE A 172 11.08 -10.51 16.32
CA ILE A 172 11.43 -9.67 15.17
C ILE A 172 12.74 -10.19 14.57
N PRO A 173 12.83 -10.43 13.26
CA PRO A 173 14.07 -10.82 12.60
C PRO A 173 15.19 -9.80 12.86
N ARG A 174 16.42 -10.29 12.92
CA ARG A 174 17.60 -9.46 13.17
C ARG A 174 18.70 -9.78 12.18
N TRP A 175 19.34 -8.73 11.70
CA TRP A 175 20.45 -8.81 10.75
C TRP A 175 21.68 -8.13 11.34
N PRO A 176 22.52 -8.85 12.11
CA PRO A 176 23.65 -8.26 12.85
C PRO A 176 24.65 -7.51 11.96
N SER A 177 24.82 -7.94 10.71
CA SER A 177 25.75 -7.29 9.76
C SER A 177 25.37 -5.87 9.36
N ILE A 178 24.10 -5.49 9.52
CA ILE A 178 23.57 -4.15 9.19
C ILE A 178 23.03 -3.41 10.42
N SER A 179 23.30 -3.90 11.63
CA SER A 179 22.77 -3.31 12.87
C SER A 179 23.22 -1.88 13.14
N ASN A 180 24.25 -1.42 12.46
CA ASN A 180 24.75 -0.04 12.49
C ASN A 180 24.09 0.89 11.46
N ILE A 181 23.26 0.35 10.57
CA ILE A 181 22.52 1.13 9.54
C ILE A 181 21.21 1.61 10.14
N SER A 182 20.87 2.88 9.93
CA SER A 182 19.59 3.43 10.39
C SER A 182 18.43 2.73 9.72
N GLY A 183 17.41 2.31 10.52
CA GLY A 183 16.25 1.58 10.02
C GLY A 183 16.50 0.10 9.73
N TYR A 184 17.61 -0.48 10.23
CA TYR A 184 17.89 -1.92 10.04
C TYR A 184 16.80 -2.83 10.60
N ASP A 185 16.10 -2.38 11.62
CA ASP A 185 15.01 -3.06 12.32
C ASP A 185 13.60 -2.52 11.95
N GLU A 186 13.51 -1.53 11.05
CA GLU A 186 12.25 -1.01 10.52
C GLU A 186 11.73 -1.94 9.42
N ILE A 187 10.63 -2.67 9.70
CA ILE A 187 10.01 -3.57 8.72
C ILE A 187 9.14 -2.76 7.75
N VAL A 188 9.45 -2.88 6.47
CA VAL A 188 8.80 -2.16 5.37
C VAL A 188 8.04 -3.06 4.39
N GLY A 189 8.23 -4.37 4.45
CA GLY A 189 7.54 -5.35 3.62
C GLY A 189 7.25 -6.65 4.37
N ILE A 190 6.04 -7.18 4.18
CA ILE A 190 5.63 -8.54 4.57
C ILE A 190 4.89 -9.11 3.37
N VAL A 191 5.47 -10.14 2.74
CA VAL A 191 4.98 -10.68 1.47
C VAL A 191 4.97 -12.19 1.51
N GLU A 192 3.83 -12.79 1.22
CA GLU A 192 3.70 -14.23 1.02
C GLU A 192 4.17 -14.63 -0.38
N PHE A 193 4.83 -15.76 -0.47
CA PHE A 193 5.24 -16.43 -1.71
C PHE A 193 5.30 -17.94 -1.49
N SER A 194 5.57 -18.71 -2.52
CA SER A 194 5.62 -20.18 -2.45
C SER A 194 6.62 -20.73 -1.42
N GLY A 195 7.67 -19.96 -1.08
CA GLY A 195 8.69 -20.35 -0.08
C GLY A 195 8.34 -19.99 1.36
N GLY A 196 7.26 -19.25 1.62
CA GLY A 196 6.87 -18.81 2.97
C GLY A 196 6.43 -17.37 3.06
N VAL A 197 6.65 -16.75 4.21
CA VAL A 197 6.35 -15.32 4.44
C VAL A 197 7.65 -14.55 4.60
N SER A 198 7.95 -13.67 3.66
CA SER A 198 9.15 -12.83 3.71
C SER A 198 8.90 -11.56 4.53
N ILE A 199 9.87 -11.23 5.37
CA ILE A 199 9.91 -10.03 6.21
C ILE A 199 11.10 -9.20 5.75
N TRP A 200 10.84 -7.94 5.35
CA TRP A 200 11.84 -7.06 4.75
C TRP A 200 12.12 -5.86 5.63
N SER A 201 13.40 -5.63 5.94
CA SER A 201 13.82 -4.41 6.60
C SER A 201 14.12 -3.29 5.61
N LYS A 202 14.02 -2.06 6.07
CA LYS A 202 14.39 -0.86 5.31
C LYS A 202 15.85 -0.86 4.87
N ALA A 203 16.75 -1.46 5.63
CA ALA A 203 18.17 -1.54 5.32
C ALA A 203 18.57 -2.77 4.48
N GLY A 204 17.61 -3.48 3.87
CA GLY A 204 17.88 -4.59 2.96
C GLY A 204 18.05 -5.95 3.64
N GLY A 205 17.77 -6.07 4.93
CA GLY A 205 17.63 -7.38 5.58
C GLY A 205 16.34 -8.07 5.14
N VAL A 206 16.42 -9.36 4.83
CA VAL A 206 15.26 -10.18 4.54
C VAL A 206 15.31 -11.49 5.31
N SER A 207 14.19 -11.88 5.90
CA SER A 207 14.01 -13.20 6.54
C SER A 207 12.75 -13.85 5.99
N VAL A 208 12.78 -15.14 5.77
CA VAL A 208 11.61 -15.94 5.37
C VAL A 208 11.18 -16.76 6.56
N LEU A 209 9.91 -16.70 6.90
CA LEU A 209 9.30 -17.44 8.00
C LEU A 209 8.42 -18.57 7.46
N ASP A 210 8.44 -19.70 8.15
CA ASP A 210 7.47 -20.79 7.93
C ASP A 210 6.07 -20.29 8.32
N PRO A 211 5.10 -20.28 7.40
CA PRO A 211 3.76 -19.76 7.67
C PRO A 211 2.99 -20.58 8.71
N SER A 212 3.39 -21.82 8.99
CA SER A 212 2.70 -22.67 9.96
C SER A 212 3.05 -22.38 11.42
N ASN A 213 4.25 -21.86 11.67
CA ASN A 213 4.77 -21.73 13.04
C ASN A 213 5.59 -20.45 13.30
N GLY A 214 5.88 -19.65 12.25
CA GLY A 214 6.63 -18.40 12.35
C GLY A 214 8.15 -18.56 12.58
N LEU A 215 8.69 -19.76 12.44
CA LEU A 215 10.13 -19.99 12.56
C LEU A 215 10.85 -19.47 11.29
N GLU A 216 12.00 -18.83 11.50
CA GLU A 216 12.86 -18.39 10.41
C GLU A 216 13.49 -19.60 9.72
N ILE A 217 13.27 -19.72 8.40
CA ILE A 217 13.80 -20.80 7.56
C ILE A 217 14.90 -20.30 6.62
N PHE A 218 14.99 -19.00 6.38
CA PHE A 218 16.01 -18.37 5.57
C PHE A 218 16.23 -16.91 6.02
N SER A 219 17.47 -16.42 5.90
CA SER A 219 17.78 -15.01 6.17
C SER A 219 19.01 -14.57 5.38
N ARG A 220 18.94 -13.37 4.84
CA ARG A 220 20.08 -12.71 4.16
C ARG A 220 20.00 -11.20 4.28
N VAL A 221 21.09 -10.55 3.91
CA VAL A 221 21.17 -9.10 3.70
C VAL A 221 21.50 -8.84 2.25
N MET A 222 20.78 -7.90 1.63
CA MET A 222 21.02 -7.41 0.27
C MET A 222 21.45 -5.96 0.33
N ASP A 223 22.58 -5.64 -0.26
CA ASP A 223 23.05 -4.26 -0.39
C ASP A 223 22.59 -3.69 -1.73
N PHE A 224 21.50 -2.93 -1.68
CA PHE A 224 20.95 -2.25 -2.85
C PHE A 224 21.62 -0.89 -3.12
N GLY A 225 22.53 -0.44 -2.25
CA GLY A 225 23.08 0.93 -2.31
C GLY A 225 22.08 2.03 -1.96
N ASP A 226 20.86 1.66 -1.52
CA ASP A 226 19.74 2.52 -1.17
C ASP A 226 18.82 1.78 -0.18
N THR A 227 17.92 2.48 0.47
CA THR A 227 16.99 1.90 1.42
C THR A 227 15.70 1.39 0.75
N VAL A 228 15.19 0.28 1.25
CA VAL A 228 13.94 -0.33 0.77
C VAL A 228 12.74 0.50 1.22
N ALA A 229 11.89 0.87 0.28
CA ALA A 229 10.63 1.58 0.51
C ALA A 229 9.43 0.63 0.58
N GLY A 230 9.49 -0.46 -0.17
CA GLY A 230 8.45 -1.47 -0.23
C GLY A 230 8.84 -2.65 -1.12
N VAL A 231 8.07 -3.71 -1.03
CA VAL A 231 8.32 -4.93 -1.80
C VAL A 231 7.00 -5.52 -2.25
N THR A 232 6.97 -6.05 -3.45
CA THR A 232 5.88 -6.89 -3.96
C THR A 232 6.42 -8.10 -4.69
N PHE A 233 5.61 -9.13 -4.84
CA PHE A 233 5.96 -10.39 -5.49
C PHE A 233 4.87 -10.82 -6.46
N SER A 234 5.29 -11.48 -7.53
CA SER A 234 4.41 -12.18 -8.47
C SER A 234 5.00 -13.54 -8.77
N ASP A 235 4.18 -14.58 -8.82
CA ASP A 235 4.63 -15.95 -9.15
C ASP A 235 5.31 -16.00 -10.53
N ASP A 236 4.86 -15.19 -11.49
CA ASP A 236 5.40 -15.15 -12.84
C ASP A 236 6.53 -14.12 -13.02
N GLY A 237 6.59 -13.10 -12.18
CA GLY A 237 7.51 -11.96 -12.32
C GLY A 237 8.61 -11.88 -11.26
N GLY A 238 8.58 -12.75 -10.26
CA GLY A 238 9.52 -12.71 -9.14
C GLY A 238 9.29 -11.51 -8.21
N TRP A 239 10.36 -10.99 -7.68
CA TRP A 239 10.39 -9.93 -6.69
C TRP A 239 10.63 -8.57 -7.31
N PHE A 240 9.84 -7.59 -6.88
CA PHE A 240 9.99 -6.18 -7.21
C PHE A 240 10.21 -5.40 -5.92
N VAL A 241 11.43 -4.91 -5.73
CA VAL A 241 11.84 -4.12 -4.56
C VAL A 241 11.88 -2.65 -4.94
N MET A 242 11.07 -1.84 -4.28
CA MET A 242 11.02 -0.39 -4.44
C MET A 242 12.07 0.25 -3.53
N LEU A 243 12.89 1.16 -4.07
CA LEU A 243 13.95 1.85 -3.34
C LEU A 243 13.62 3.35 -3.21
N HIS A 244 14.10 3.97 -2.12
CA HIS A 244 13.71 5.35 -1.78
C HIS A 244 14.20 6.41 -2.75
N GLU A 245 15.40 6.25 -3.33
CA GLU A 245 16.01 7.27 -4.19
C GLU A 245 15.63 7.16 -5.68
N GLY A 246 14.55 6.47 -6.01
CA GLY A 246 14.07 6.33 -7.39
C GLY A 246 14.83 5.28 -8.18
N SER A 247 14.91 4.10 -7.61
CA SER A 247 15.37 2.88 -8.24
C SER A 247 14.45 1.73 -7.86
N ILE A 248 14.54 0.65 -8.61
CA ILE A 248 13.94 -0.64 -8.29
C ILE A 248 15.00 -1.73 -8.39
N ALA A 249 14.84 -2.79 -7.60
CA ALA A 249 15.61 -4.00 -7.78
C ALA A 249 14.67 -5.16 -8.14
N LEU A 250 15.06 -5.96 -9.11
CA LEU A 250 14.31 -7.14 -9.55
C LEU A 250 15.15 -8.39 -9.34
N MET A 251 14.51 -9.47 -8.91
CA MET A 251 15.10 -10.80 -8.77
C MET A 251 14.03 -11.87 -8.96
N ASP A 252 14.41 -12.97 -9.57
CA ASP A 252 13.49 -14.10 -9.79
C ASP A 252 13.24 -14.85 -8.47
N GLU A 253 14.30 -15.12 -7.74
CA GLU A 253 14.28 -15.84 -6.47
C GLU A 253 14.86 -15.00 -5.33
N ILE A 254 14.33 -15.16 -4.13
CA ILE A 254 14.75 -14.40 -2.95
C ILE A 254 16.21 -14.69 -2.55
N GLU A 255 16.75 -15.81 -2.96
CA GLU A 255 18.15 -16.26 -2.76
C GLU A 255 19.05 -15.83 -3.92
N GLY A 256 18.46 -15.43 -5.05
CA GLY A 256 19.14 -15.13 -6.30
C GLY A 256 19.85 -13.79 -6.34
N GLU A 257 20.45 -13.52 -7.50
CA GLU A 257 21.01 -12.21 -7.82
C GLU A 257 19.89 -11.22 -8.15
N PHE A 258 20.15 -9.92 -7.97
CA PHE A 258 19.21 -8.88 -8.33
C PHE A 258 19.81 -7.90 -9.34
N GLN A 259 18.96 -7.27 -10.11
CA GLN A 259 19.31 -6.21 -11.04
C GLN A 259 18.65 -4.90 -10.61
N ILE A 260 19.42 -3.80 -10.61
CA ILE A 260 18.92 -2.48 -10.23
C ILE A 260 18.65 -1.65 -11.49
N TYR A 261 17.48 -1.00 -11.51
CA TYR A 261 17.05 -0.11 -12.58
C TYR A 261 16.68 1.26 -12.01
N LYS A 262 17.08 2.33 -12.70
CA LYS A 262 16.69 3.70 -12.33
C LYS A 262 15.29 3.99 -12.85
N THR A 263 14.46 4.61 -12.00
CA THR A 263 13.06 4.93 -12.29
C THR A 263 12.77 6.43 -12.33
N GLY A 264 13.79 7.28 -12.13
CA GLY A 264 13.63 8.74 -12.17
C GLY A 264 13.00 9.36 -10.91
N GLY A 265 12.35 8.58 -10.06
CA GLY A 265 11.75 8.99 -8.79
C GLY A 265 11.20 7.78 -8.02
N PRO A 266 10.81 7.96 -6.74
CA PRO A 266 10.29 6.88 -5.92
C PRO A 266 9.07 6.20 -6.54
N VAL A 267 9.07 4.86 -6.51
CA VAL A 267 7.93 4.01 -6.88
C VAL A 267 7.06 3.79 -5.66
N LEU A 268 5.74 3.88 -5.81
CA LEU A 268 4.78 3.74 -4.71
C LEU A 268 3.91 2.48 -4.84
N ASP A 269 3.69 2.00 -6.05
CA ASP A 269 2.98 0.75 -6.31
C ASP A 269 3.46 0.11 -7.61
N ALA A 270 3.45 -1.22 -7.64
CA ALA A 270 3.83 -2.00 -8.81
C ALA A 270 2.96 -3.24 -8.95
N GLU A 271 2.80 -3.71 -10.19
CA GLU A 271 2.14 -4.97 -10.50
C GLU A 271 2.82 -5.66 -11.67
N PHE A 272 2.81 -6.98 -11.68
CA PHE A 272 3.20 -7.79 -12.83
C PHE A 272 1.96 -8.06 -13.69
N TYR A 273 2.03 -7.67 -14.96
CA TYR A 273 0.90 -7.78 -15.87
C TYR A 273 1.34 -8.08 -17.29
N ASN A 274 0.74 -9.11 -17.91
CA ASN A 274 1.06 -9.53 -19.29
C ASN A 274 2.55 -9.82 -19.54
N GLY A 275 3.26 -10.37 -18.55
CA GLY A 275 4.68 -10.71 -18.68
C GLY A 275 5.66 -9.57 -18.40
N GLU A 276 5.20 -8.44 -17.91
CA GLU A 276 6.01 -7.26 -17.64
C GLU A 276 5.71 -6.66 -16.27
N TRP A 277 6.74 -6.14 -15.59
CA TRP A 277 6.55 -5.28 -14.44
C TRP A 277 6.17 -3.88 -14.88
N ARG A 278 5.12 -3.34 -14.28
CA ARG A 278 4.71 -1.95 -14.40
C ARG A 278 4.51 -1.31 -13.04
N TRP A 279 4.80 -0.02 -12.94
CA TRP A 279 4.74 0.72 -11.67
C TRP A 279 4.25 2.14 -11.85
N THR A 280 3.82 2.72 -10.74
CA THR A 280 3.49 4.14 -10.63
C THR A 280 4.15 4.74 -9.39
N GLY A 281 4.37 6.05 -9.36
CA GLY A 281 5.01 6.70 -8.23
C GLY A 281 5.08 8.21 -8.33
N TRP A 282 6.19 8.77 -7.87
CA TRP A 282 6.39 10.20 -7.81
C TRP A 282 6.49 10.82 -9.20
N ARG A 283 5.33 11.30 -9.70
CA ARG A 283 5.17 11.99 -10.98
C ARG A 283 5.66 11.19 -12.20
N GLN A 284 5.58 9.88 -12.11
CA GLN A 284 5.99 8.98 -13.18
C GLN A 284 5.21 7.67 -13.14
N ASP A 285 5.09 7.07 -14.30
CA ASP A 285 4.72 5.69 -14.52
C ASP A 285 5.86 5.01 -15.27
N GLY A 286 6.02 3.71 -15.13
CA GLY A 286 7.04 3.01 -15.89
C GLY A 286 6.75 1.52 -16.03
N HIS A 287 7.38 0.89 -17.00
CA HIS A 287 7.36 -0.55 -17.12
C HIS A 287 8.75 -1.09 -17.56
N LEU A 288 8.97 -2.34 -17.26
CA LEU A 288 10.13 -3.08 -17.72
C LEU A 288 9.68 -4.17 -18.67
N SER A 289 10.10 -4.04 -19.92
CA SER A 289 9.93 -5.02 -20.98
C SER A 289 11.27 -5.64 -21.36
N SER A 290 11.24 -6.56 -22.31
CA SER A 290 12.46 -7.13 -22.91
C SER A 290 13.35 -6.09 -23.62
N SER A 291 12.80 -4.91 -23.96
CA SER A 291 13.55 -3.78 -24.53
C SER A 291 14.22 -2.89 -23.49
N GLY A 292 13.91 -3.06 -22.21
CA GLY A 292 14.44 -2.29 -21.10
C GLY A 292 13.37 -1.50 -20.34
N VAL A 293 13.82 -0.55 -19.52
CA VAL A 293 12.96 0.34 -18.72
C VAL A 293 12.45 1.48 -19.60
N GLU A 294 11.14 1.65 -19.59
CA GLU A 294 10.48 2.83 -20.17
C GLU A 294 9.77 3.62 -19.05
N ILE A 295 9.93 4.94 -19.06
CA ILE A 295 9.40 5.86 -18.05
C ILE A 295 8.56 6.92 -18.73
N TYR A 296 7.40 7.20 -18.19
CA TYR A 296 6.45 8.20 -18.64
C TYR A 296 6.19 9.22 -17.55
N GLU A 297 6.42 10.49 -17.84
CA GLU A 297 6.12 11.58 -16.92
C GLU A 297 4.60 11.73 -16.73
N ARG A 298 4.22 12.09 -15.51
CA ARG A 298 2.85 12.44 -15.16
C ARG A 298 2.81 13.70 -14.29
N GLU A 299 1.69 14.36 -14.26
CA GLU A 299 1.51 15.60 -13.51
C GLU A 299 1.36 15.34 -12.01
N ASN A 300 0.55 14.35 -11.63
CA ASN A 300 0.24 14.00 -10.25
C ASN A 300 1.02 12.78 -9.78
N VAL A 301 1.08 12.58 -8.46
CA VAL A 301 1.69 11.39 -7.84
C VAL A 301 0.74 10.19 -8.01
N GLY A 302 1.21 9.11 -8.62
CA GLY A 302 0.48 7.85 -8.67
C GLY A 302 0.62 7.09 -7.36
N VAL A 303 -0.51 6.80 -6.69
CA VAL A 303 -0.54 6.14 -5.38
C VAL A 303 -0.89 4.67 -5.46
N GLY A 304 -1.43 4.21 -6.59
CA GLY A 304 -1.75 2.80 -6.78
C GLY A 304 -2.21 2.46 -8.19
N ILE A 305 -2.09 1.20 -8.54
CA ILE A 305 -2.59 0.61 -9.78
C ILE A 305 -3.80 -0.26 -9.44
N ILE A 306 -4.96 0.02 -10.04
CA ILE A 306 -6.21 -0.70 -9.81
C ILE A 306 -6.79 -1.11 -11.16
N ASP A 307 -6.91 -2.39 -11.42
CA ASP A 307 -7.40 -2.95 -12.69
C ASP A 307 -6.74 -2.30 -13.92
N GLY A 308 -5.43 -2.15 -13.86
CA GLY A 308 -4.64 -1.58 -14.95
C GLY A 308 -4.76 -0.06 -15.12
N ARG A 309 -5.41 0.64 -14.21
CA ARG A 309 -5.52 2.08 -14.16
C ARG A 309 -4.77 2.64 -12.97
N ILE A 310 -4.21 3.82 -13.15
CA ILE A 310 -3.48 4.49 -12.08
C ILE A 310 -4.42 5.40 -11.33
N LEU A 311 -4.44 5.26 -10.02
CA LEU A 311 -5.03 6.21 -9.08
C LEU A 311 -3.96 7.23 -8.67
N ALA A 312 -4.27 8.50 -8.79
CA ALA A 312 -3.41 9.58 -8.34
C ALA A 312 -3.81 10.14 -6.96
N ASN A 313 -2.90 10.88 -6.35
CA ASN A 313 -3.09 11.49 -5.03
C ASN A 313 -4.15 12.61 -4.98
N ASP A 314 -4.60 13.09 -6.14
CA ASP A 314 -5.76 13.99 -6.27
C ASP A 314 -7.09 13.23 -6.43
N GLY A 315 -7.04 11.89 -6.38
CA GLY A 315 -8.18 11.01 -6.58
C GLY A 315 -8.54 10.74 -8.04
N SER A 316 -7.88 11.39 -9.00
CA SER A 316 -8.08 11.13 -10.42
C SER A 316 -7.59 9.73 -10.81
N ARG A 317 -8.18 9.16 -11.85
CA ARG A 317 -7.74 7.90 -12.45
C ARG A 317 -7.39 8.10 -13.91
N SER A 318 -6.33 7.46 -14.34
CA SER A 318 -5.87 7.50 -15.73
C SER A 318 -5.54 6.11 -16.23
N GLU A 319 -5.68 5.91 -17.56
CA GLU A 319 -5.17 4.72 -18.21
C GLU A 319 -3.65 4.65 -18.06
N TRP A 320 -3.12 3.44 -18.14
CA TRP A 320 -1.69 3.21 -18.18
C TRP A 320 -1.05 3.95 -19.38
N ALA A 321 0.12 4.51 -19.21
CA ALA A 321 0.73 5.38 -20.20
C ALA A 321 0.98 4.70 -21.56
N SER A 322 1.37 3.42 -21.57
CA SER A 322 1.59 2.66 -22.80
C SER A 322 0.31 2.37 -23.62
N THR A 323 -0.86 2.51 -23.01
CA THR A 323 -2.16 2.33 -23.69
C THR A 323 -2.74 3.65 -24.18
N ARG A 324 -2.08 4.79 -23.90
CA ARG A 324 -2.51 6.09 -24.41
C ARG A 324 -2.22 6.16 -25.92
N PRO A 325 -3.23 6.38 -26.77
CA PRO A 325 -2.95 6.62 -28.19
C PRO A 325 -2.09 7.88 -28.34
N THR A 326 -1.02 7.76 -29.09
CA THR A 326 -0.12 8.85 -29.47
C THR A 326 -0.83 9.93 -30.28
#